data_65d96b681bd819e8b3363af8c295e0eb
#
_entry.id   65d96b681bd819e8b3363af8c295e0eb
#
_cell.length_a   1.000
_cell.length_b   1.000
_cell.length_c   1.000
_cell.angle_alpha   90.00
_cell.angle_beta   90.00
_cell.angle_gamma   90.00
#
_symmetry.space_group_name_H-M   'P 1'
#
loop_
_entity.id
_entity.type
_entity.pdbx_description
1 polymer ?
#
loop_
_entity_poly.entity_id
_entity_poly.type
_entity_poly.pdbx_seq_one_letter_code
_entity_poly.pdbx_strand_id
1 'polypeptide(L)'
;PHSFFDANAVVTRALEPARDTIERARHFLPLGGRIILMKGPSADDEPGADSIDGMHDFRKLVQRDYSIPGTPHRRRLLVFEKTSPVRAVTYRVLTRAEGMVGTAITSADNAAFKAMKKTASGASVKKTERTIVGGRKLVLEAAARLSDLCESLVLFDGLREDDDAVNALVASFAERGRLYVLKKSLYNELDVSGTGGPLLVVRVPELAEWDGSAAEGCTLLVPFQDPANAGAVIRTAAAFGVERVVVLREAANPFHPRCVRASGGAVFGVTLLRGPSIGELSRFREQKGFELVALDRAGEPIAGFRFPKGFALLAGVEGPGLPDALRAKAVSIPMEGGVESLNAAVAASIALYAWRSSEQASG
;
A
#
# COMPACT_ATOMS: atom_id res chain seq x y z
N PRO A 1 -12.49 15.12 -16.20
CA PRO A 1 -13.79 14.93 -16.78
C PRO A 1 -14.32 13.61 -16.30
N HIS A 2 -15.20 13.65 -15.29
CA HIS A 2 -15.88 12.46 -14.81
C HIS A 2 -16.97 12.15 -15.83
N SER A 3 -16.76 11.09 -16.62
CA SER A 3 -17.85 10.49 -17.37
C SER A 3 -18.78 9.81 -16.37
N PHE A 4 -19.85 10.47 -16.00
CA PHE A 4 -20.95 9.85 -15.27
C PHE A 4 -21.62 8.87 -16.20
N PHE A 5 -21.49 7.59 -15.93
CA PHE A 5 -22.39 6.60 -16.49
C PHE A 5 -23.71 6.72 -15.72
N ASP A 6 -24.80 7.04 -16.41
CA ASP A 6 -26.17 6.96 -15.87
C ASP A 6 -26.56 5.47 -15.73
N ALA A 7 -25.97 4.81 -14.75
CA ALA A 7 -26.26 3.41 -14.46
C ALA A 7 -27.33 3.31 -13.37
N ASN A 8 -28.49 2.74 -13.70
CA ASN A 8 -29.55 2.46 -12.73
C ASN A 8 -29.35 1.13 -11.98
N ALA A 9 -28.40 0.33 -12.40
CA ALA A 9 -28.05 -0.92 -11.73
C ALA A 9 -26.57 -1.30 -11.94
N VAL A 10 -26.00 -1.93 -10.93
CA VAL A 10 -24.69 -2.59 -10.99
C VAL A 10 -24.91 -4.08 -10.81
N VAL A 11 -24.39 -4.87 -11.73
CA VAL A 11 -24.45 -6.34 -11.68
C VAL A 11 -23.03 -6.87 -11.56
N THR A 12 -22.79 -7.72 -10.55
CA THR A 12 -21.48 -8.36 -10.38
C THR A 12 -21.62 -9.86 -10.14
N ARG A 13 -20.59 -10.59 -10.57
CA ARG A 13 -20.50 -12.03 -10.40
C ARG A 13 -19.25 -12.37 -9.57
N ALA A 14 -19.46 -12.66 -8.27
CA ALA A 14 -18.53 -13.32 -7.36
C ALA A 14 -17.06 -12.81 -7.34
N LEU A 15 -16.83 -11.51 -7.61
CA LEU A 15 -15.46 -10.96 -7.71
C LEU A 15 -14.87 -10.56 -6.36
N GLU A 16 -15.71 -10.22 -5.38
CA GLU A 16 -15.28 -9.65 -4.09
C GLU A 16 -16.40 -9.80 -3.03
N PRO A 17 -16.13 -9.56 -1.74
CA PRO A 17 -17.15 -9.50 -0.71
C PRO A 17 -18.28 -8.54 -1.08
N ALA A 18 -19.51 -8.87 -0.68
CA ALA A 18 -20.70 -8.09 -1.01
C ALA A 18 -20.58 -6.63 -0.52
N ARG A 19 -20.01 -6.44 0.67
CA ARG A 19 -19.76 -5.13 1.28
C ARG A 19 -18.89 -4.24 0.38
N ASP A 20 -17.79 -4.77 -0.14
CA ASP A 20 -16.84 -4.00 -0.96
C ASP A 20 -17.47 -3.56 -2.28
N THR A 21 -18.30 -4.43 -2.88
CA THR A 21 -19.07 -4.08 -4.09
C THR A 21 -20.06 -2.96 -3.80
N ILE A 22 -20.77 -3.03 -2.67
CA ILE A 22 -21.77 -2.02 -2.28
C ILE A 22 -21.06 -0.68 -2.01
N GLU A 23 -19.95 -0.69 -1.26
CA GLU A 23 -19.14 0.52 -1.00
C GLU A 23 -18.68 1.20 -2.29
N ARG A 24 -18.23 0.43 -3.28
CA ARG A 24 -17.84 1.03 -4.56
C ARG A 24 -19.02 1.55 -5.37
N ALA A 25 -20.13 0.81 -5.40
CA ALA A 25 -21.29 1.16 -6.21
C ALA A 25 -22.11 2.31 -5.61
N ARG A 26 -22.03 2.54 -4.29
CA ARG A 26 -22.85 3.55 -3.59
C ARG A 26 -22.71 4.97 -4.15
N HIS A 27 -21.53 5.30 -4.68
CA HIS A 27 -21.23 6.64 -5.20
C HIS A 27 -21.77 6.90 -6.61
N PHE A 28 -22.03 5.84 -7.37
CA PHE A 28 -22.44 5.92 -8.77
C PHE A 28 -23.95 5.71 -8.98
N LEU A 29 -24.59 5.05 -8.02
CA LEU A 29 -25.99 4.71 -8.16
C LEU A 29 -26.88 5.86 -7.69
N PRO A 30 -27.94 6.23 -8.47
CA PRO A 30 -28.98 7.15 -8.05
C PRO A 30 -29.84 6.52 -6.95
N LEU A 31 -30.68 7.32 -6.28
CA LEU A 31 -31.73 6.80 -5.42
C LEU A 31 -32.63 5.83 -6.20
N GLY A 32 -32.99 4.71 -5.59
CA GLY A 32 -33.71 3.63 -6.26
C GLY A 32 -32.85 2.74 -7.18
N GLY A 33 -31.56 3.11 -7.37
CA GLY A 33 -30.61 2.29 -8.11
C GLY A 33 -30.33 0.97 -7.41
N ARG A 34 -30.01 -0.09 -8.15
CA ARG A 34 -29.92 -1.46 -7.63
C ARG A 34 -28.52 -2.05 -7.80
N ILE A 35 -28.12 -2.83 -6.80
CA ILE A 35 -26.93 -3.69 -6.86
C ILE A 35 -27.42 -5.13 -6.88
N ILE A 36 -26.99 -5.88 -7.89
CA ILE A 36 -27.34 -7.29 -8.10
C ILE A 36 -26.07 -8.12 -7.99
N LEU A 37 -25.97 -8.90 -6.93
CA LEU A 37 -24.82 -9.75 -6.65
C LEU A 37 -25.17 -11.20 -6.90
N MET A 38 -24.37 -11.88 -7.73
CA MET A 38 -24.47 -13.33 -7.95
C MET A 38 -23.31 -14.01 -7.23
N LYS A 39 -23.58 -14.64 -6.10
CA LYS A 39 -22.58 -15.28 -5.22
C LYS A 39 -22.47 -16.78 -5.45
N GLY A 40 -21.27 -17.34 -5.19
CA GLY A 40 -20.96 -18.76 -5.24
C GLY A 40 -21.44 -19.53 -4.00
N PRO A 41 -21.13 -20.84 -3.91
CA PRO A 41 -21.50 -21.70 -2.78
C PRO A 41 -20.87 -21.26 -1.44
N SER A 42 -19.70 -20.64 -1.46
CA SER A 42 -18.97 -20.14 -0.29
C SER A 42 -19.48 -18.78 0.23
N ALA A 43 -20.60 -18.28 -0.28
CA ALA A 43 -21.14 -17.00 0.16
C ALA A 43 -21.60 -17.00 1.63
N ASP A 44 -21.84 -18.18 2.21
CA ASP A 44 -22.22 -18.31 3.62
C ASP A 44 -21.01 -18.16 4.58
N ASP A 45 -19.79 -18.38 4.07
CA ASP A 45 -18.54 -18.28 4.83
C ASP A 45 -17.89 -16.88 4.74
N GLU A 46 -18.46 -15.96 3.96
CA GLU A 46 -17.96 -14.59 3.86
C GLU A 46 -18.27 -13.82 5.15
N PRO A 47 -17.26 -13.31 5.88
CA PRO A 47 -17.49 -12.45 7.04
C PRO A 47 -18.32 -11.23 6.62
N GLY A 48 -19.53 -11.09 7.17
CA GLY A 48 -20.40 -9.96 6.89
C GLY A 48 -21.40 -10.15 5.73
N ALA A 49 -21.56 -11.35 5.16
CA ALA A 49 -22.62 -11.61 4.18
C ALA A 49 -24.03 -11.29 4.71
N ASP A 50 -24.24 -11.44 6.02
CA ASP A 50 -25.49 -11.09 6.70
C ASP A 50 -25.48 -9.70 7.37
N SER A 51 -24.31 -9.10 7.58
CA SER A 51 -24.17 -7.80 8.30
C SER A 51 -24.06 -6.59 7.37
N ILE A 52 -24.83 -6.57 6.29
CA ILE A 52 -25.11 -5.32 5.54
C ILE A 52 -26.04 -4.41 6.36
N ASP A 53 -26.50 -4.86 7.53
CA ASP A 53 -27.31 -4.11 8.49
C ASP A 53 -26.68 -2.81 9.03
N GLY A 54 -25.44 -2.50 8.69
CA GLY A 54 -24.81 -1.20 8.99
C GLY A 54 -24.77 -0.20 7.82
N MET A 55 -25.21 -0.58 6.63
CA MET A 55 -25.26 0.32 5.46
C MET A 55 -26.64 0.97 5.36
N HIS A 56 -26.85 2.02 6.12
CA HIS A 56 -28.14 2.75 6.22
C HIS A 56 -28.65 3.33 4.90
N ASP A 57 -27.83 3.35 3.85
CA ASP A 57 -28.18 3.87 2.52
C ASP A 57 -28.67 2.80 1.54
N PHE A 58 -28.64 1.52 1.92
CA PHE A 58 -29.14 0.41 1.11
C PHE A 58 -30.13 -0.47 1.86
N ARG A 59 -31.14 -0.97 1.15
CA ARG A 59 -32.09 -1.95 1.62
C ARG A 59 -31.98 -3.23 0.79
N LYS A 60 -31.84 -4.37 1.45
CA LYS A 60 -31.91 -5.68 0.79
C LYS A 60 -33.34 -5.95 0.32
N LEU A 61 -33.52 -6.10 -0.99
CA LEU A 61 -34.83 -6.40 -1.60
C LEU A 61 -35.05 -7.89 -1.80
N VAL A 62 -34.01 -8.60 -2.24
CA VAL A 62 -34.10 -10.01 -2.62
C VAL A 62 -32.90 -10.77 -2.11
N GLN A 63 -33.17 -11.93 -1.53
CA GLN A 63 -32.21 -13.00 -1.31
C GLN A 63 -32.82 -14.30 -1.81
N ARG A 64 -32.22 -14.92 -2.82
CA ARG A 64 -32.75 -16.15 -3.40
C ARG A 64 -31.64 -17.09 -3.80
N ASP A 65 -31.73 -18.31 -3.30
CA ASP A 65 -30.84 -19.39 -3.75
C ASP A 65 -31.41 -20.05 -5.00
N TYR A 66 -30.54 -20.38 -5.92
CA TYR A 66 -30.91 -21.08 -7.17
C TYR A 66 -29.81 -22.07 -7.58
N SER A 67 -30.18 -23.05 -8.38
CA SER A 67 -29.24 -24.03 -8.96
C SER A 67 -29.11 -23.78 -10.45
N ILE A 68 -27.91 -23.94 -10.98
CA ILE A 68 -27.68 -23.88 -12.43
C ILE A 68 -28.03 -25.24 -12.99
N PRO A 69 -29.00 -25.36 -13.93
CA PRO A 69 -29.38 -26.63 -14.54
C PRO A 69 -28.17 -27.39 -15.11
N GLY A 70 -28.08 -28.67 -14.83
CA GLY A 70 -26.98 -29.53 -15.30
C GLY A 70 -25.68 -29.42 -14.50
N THR A 71 -25.67 -28.70 -13.39
CA THR A 71 -24.49 -28.59 -12.50
C THR A 71 -24.87 -28.82 -11.03
N PRO A 72 -23.95 -29.31 -10.18
CA PRO A 72 -24.20 -29.46 -8.73
C PRO A 72 -24.11 -28.11 -7.96
N HIS A 73 -23.89 -26.98 -8.66
CA HIS A 73 -23.58 -25.72 -8.02
C HIS A 73 -24.83 -24.94 -7.61
N ARG A 74 -24.93 -24.68 -6.32
CA ARG A 74 -25.87 -23.68 -5.78
C ARG A 74 -25.27 -22.28 -5.93
N ARG A 75 -26.14 -21.30 -6.13
CA ARG A 75 -25.81 -19.88 -6.26
C ARG A 75 -26.79 -19.07 -5.46
N ARG A 76 -26.35 -17.89 -5.00
CA ARG A 76 -27.19 -16.95 -4.29
C ARG A 76 -27.30 -15.63 -5.05
N LEU A 77 -28.52 -15.16 -5.23
CA LEU A 77 -28.82 -13.83 -5.78
C LEU A 77 -29.19 -12.92 -4.62
N LEU A 78 -28.45 -11.80 -4.50
CA LEU A 78 -28.75 -10.72 -3.57
C LEU A 78 -29.04 -9.45 -4.38
N VAL A 79 -30.12 -8.76 -4.03
CA VAL A 79 -30.47 -7.48 -4.65
C VAL A 79 -30.64 -6.44 -3.55
N PHE A 80 -29.91 -5.36 -3.69
CA PHE A 80 -29.98 -4.18 -2.82
C PHE A 80 -30.49 -2.99 -3.61
N GLU A 81 -31.25 -2.13 -2.96
CA GLU A 81 -31.76 -0.87 -3.50
C GLU A 81 -31.21 0.29 -2.66
N LYS A 82 -30.71 1.32 -3.31
CA LYS A 82 -30.27 2.54 -2.65
C LYS A 82 -31.47 3.37 -2.19
N THR A 83 -31.59 3.52 -0.88
CA THR A 83 -32.76 4.15 -0.24
C THR A 83 -32.50 5.58 0.24
N SER A 84 -31.24 5.97 0.39
CA SER A 84 -30.87 7.32 0.80
C SER A 84 -29.63 7.82 0.05
N PRO A 85 -29.46 9.14 -0.11
CA PRO A 85 -28.24 9.70 -0.65
C PRO A 85 -27.08 9.43 0.31
N VAL A 86 -25.86 9.24 -0.24
CA VAL A 86 -24.65 9.18 0.57
C VAL A 86 -24.51 10.48 1.34
N ARG A 87 -24.41 10.40 2.67
CA ARG A 87 -24.17 11.58 3.51
C ARG A 87 -22.68 11.92 3.44
N ALA A 88 -22.34 12.83 2.53
CA ALA A 88 -20.99 13.35 2.49
C ALA A 88 -20.82 14.49 3.50
N VAL A 89 -19.77 14.42 4.30
CA VAL A 89 -19.36 15.50 5.20
C VAL A 89 -18.41 16.41 4.42
N THR A 90 -18.70 17.73 4.45
CA THR A 90 -17.80 18.72 3.86
C THR A 90 -16.99 19.39 4.97
N TYR A 91 -15.69 19.18 4.95
CA TYR A 91 -14.78 19.80 5.91
C TYR A 91 -14.38 21.19 5.41
N ARG A 92 -14.64 22.20 6.21
CA ARG A 92 -14.31 23.60 5.90
C ARG A 92 -13.51 24.21 7.04
N VAL A 93 -12.76 25.26 6.72
CA VAL A 93 -12.19 26.15 7.73
C VAL A 93 -13.34 26.98 8.28
N LEU A 94 -14.05 26.43 9.26
CA LEU A 94 -15.19 27.11 9.89
C LEU A 94 -14.66 28.19 10.83
N THR A 95 -15.32 29.36 10.79
CA THR A 95 -15.20 30.35 11.83
C THR A 95 -15.71 29.76 13.16
N ARG A 96 -15.18 30.18 14.28
CA ARG A 96 -15.49 29.68 15.64
C ARG A 96 -17.00 29.46 15.95
N ALA A 97 -17.89 30.01 15.14
CA ALA A 97 -19.33 29.97 15.33
C ALA A 97 -20.01 28.64 14.93
N GLU A 98 -19.33 27.75 14.20
CA GLU A 98 -19.97 26.55 13.60
C GLU A 98 -19.44 25.21 14.14
N GLY A 99 -18.73 25.20 15.25
CA GLY A 99 -18.44 23.96 16.01
C GLY A 99 -17.38 23.03 15.41
N MET A 100 -16.49 23.52 14.54
CA MET A 100 -15.42 22.70 14.03
C MET A 100 -14.22 22.59 14.96
N VAL A 101 -13.69 21.41 15.05
CA VAL A 101 -12.75 20.90 16.04
C VAL A 101 -11.33 20.75 15.48
N GLY A 102 -11.01 21.36 14.33
CA GLY A 102 -9.68 21.31 13.69
C GLY A 102 -8.92 22.63 13.76
N THR A 103 -7.59 22.57 13.75
CA THR A 103 -6.74 23.75 13.64
C THR A 103 -6.64 24.21 12.19
N ALA A 104 -7.12 25.43 11.91
CA ALA A 104 -7.06 26.02 10.58
C ALA A 104 -5.66 26.52 10.25
N ILE A 105 -5.12 26.18 9.09
CA ILE A 105 -3.85 26.71 8.57
C ILE A 105 -4.09 27.43 7.25
N THR A 106 -3.94 28.74 7.25
CA THR A 106 -4.19 29.62 6.10
C THR A 106 -2.95 30.31 5.55
N SER A 107 -1.83 30.24 6.29
CA SER A 107 -0.55 30.88 5.92
C SER A 107 0.56 29.85 5.76
N ALA A 108 1.38 30.01 4.72
CA ALA A 108 2.60 29.23 4.52
C ALA A 108 3.66 29.48 5.62
N ASP A 109 3.54 30.56 6.37
CA ASP A 109 4.45 30.88 7.48
C ASP A 109 4.14 30.12 8.77
N ASN A 110 3.02 29.43 8.84
CA ASN A 110 2.66 28.61 9.98
C ASN A 110 3.73 27.54 10.28
N ALA A 111 4.14 27.44 11.54
CA ALA A 111 5.22 26.52 11.94
C ALA A 111 4.86 25.04 11.71
N ALA A 112 3.61 24.63 11.96
CA ALA A 112 3.15 23.27 11.72
C ALA A 112 3.14 22.95 10.21
N PHE A 113 2.72 23.89 9.38
CA PHE A 113 2.78 23.72 7.92
C PHE A 113 4.22 23.56 7.43
N LYS A 114 5.14 24.41 7.87
CA LYS A 114 6.58 24.31 7.52
C LYS A 114 7.16 22.95 7.91
N ALA A 115 6.81 22.44 9.09
CA ALA A 115 7.23 21.11 9.53
C ALA A 115 6.66 20.00 8.64
N MET A 116 5.35 20.04 8.33
CA MET A 116 4.69 19.08 7.43
C MET A 116 5.28 19.13 6.01
N LYS A 117 5.53 20.32 5.45
CA LYS A 117 6.14 20.50 4.13
C LYS A 117 7.53 19.88 4.06
N LYS A 118 8.32 20.05 5.10
CA LYS A 118 9.64 19.40 5.22
C LYS A 118 9.51 17.87 5.25
N THR A 119 8.50 17.34 5.91
CA THR A 119 8.19 15.90 5.93
C THR A 119 7.74 15.41 4.55
N ALA A 120 6.86 16.14 3.87
CA ALA A 120 6.34 15.80 2.55
C ALA A 120 7.43 15.71 1.47
N SER A 121 8.46 16.57 1.55
CA SER A 121 9.58 16.54 0.60
C SER A 121 10.42 15.25 0.67
N GLY A 122 10.28 14.45 1.73
CA GLY A 122 11.09 13.25 1.95
C GLY A 122 12.57 13.49 2.25
N ALA A 123 13.08 14.70 1.98
CA ALA A 123 14.48 15.06 2.14
C ALA A 123 14.97 14.98 3.60
N SER A 124 14.07 14.95 4.55
CA SER A 124 14.38 15.00 5.97
C SER A 124 13.80 13.83 6.79
N VAL A 125 13.34 12.75 6.17
CA VAL A 125 12.78 11.61 6.92
C VAL A 125 13.76 11.13 8.00
N LYS A 126 15.06 11.10 7.70
CA LYS A 126 16.11 10.77 8.67
C LYS A 126 16.25 11.79 9.82
N LYS A 127 15.86 13.06 9.61
CA LYS A 127 15.96 14.13 10.60
C LYS A 127 14.68 14.39 11.36
N THR A 128 13.53 14.16 10.70
CA THR A 128 12.21 14.44 11.28
C THR A 128 11.60 13.21 11.91
N GLU A 129 12.10 12.03 11.56
CA GLU A 129 11.53 10.73 11.98
C GLU A 129 10.02 10.63 11.69
N ARG A 130 9.60 11.26 10.59
CA ARG A 130 8.20 11.36 10.17
C ARG A 130 8.05 11.12 8.69
N THR A 131 6.88 10.63 8.31
CA THR A 131 6.43 10.54 6.92
C THR A 131 5.01 11.05 6.77
N ILE A 132 4.60 11.29 5.52
CA ILE A 132 3.21 11.59 5.17
C ILE A 132 2.65 10.44 4.34
N VAL A 133 1.52 9.94 4.80
CA VAL A 133 0.71 8.92 4.16
C VAL A 133 -0.51 9.59 3.54
N GLY A 134 -0.74 9.42 2.24
CA GLY A 134 -1.83 10.08 1.54
C GLY A 134 -2.79 9.09 0.88
N GLY A 135 -4.06 9.50 0.82
CA GLY A 135 -5.13 8.74 0.19
C GLY A 135 -5.93 7.88 1.18
N ARG A 136 -7.24 7.86 0.97
CA ARG A 136 -8.24 7.27 1.87
C ARG A 136 -7.86 5.88 2.39
N LYS A 137 -7.73 4.91 1.51
CA LYS A 137 -7.42 3.52 1.87
C LYS A 137 -6.12 3.41 2.69
N LEU A 138 -5.05 4.02 2.20
CA LEU A 138 -3.75 3.91 2.83
C LEU A 138 -3.70 4.61 4.19
N VAL A 139 -4.41 5.73 4.35
CA VAL A 139 -4.56 6.44 5.63
C VAL A 139 -5.29 5.59 6.65
N LEU A 140 -6.40 4.93 6.26
CA LEU A 140 -7.14 4.03 7.15
C LEU A 140 -6.30 2.83 7.57
N GLU A 141 -5.60 2.19 6.64
CA GLU A 141 -4.72 1.05 6.93
C GLU A 141 -3.56 1.45 7.85
N ALA A 142 -2.92 2.61 7.58
CA ALA A 142 -1.85 3.11 8.43
C ALA A 142 -2.35 3.47 9.82
N ALA A 143 -3.50 4.13 9.94
CA ALA A 143 -4.10 4.48 11.22
C ALA A 143 -4.44 3.25 12.06
N ALA A 144 -4.92 2.18 11.43
CA ALA A 144 -5.23 0.92 12.10
C ALA A 144 -3.98 0.18 12.60
N ARG A 145 -2.90 0.17 11.79
CA ARG A 145 -1.67 -0.59 12.11
C ARG A 145 -0.70 0.17 13.01
N LEU A 146 -0.70 1.51 12.92
CA LEU A 146 0.31 2.39 13.53
C LEU A 146 -0.35 3.41 14.47
N SER A 147 -1.41 3.04 15.18
CA SER A 147 -2.22 3.95 16.00
C SER A 147 -1.37 4.87 16.90
N ASP A 148 -0.33 4.30 17.54
CA ASP A 148 0.54 4.99 18.50
C ASP A 148 1.59 5.89 17.82
N LEU A 149 1.82 5.68 16.52
CA LEU A 149 2.75 6.47 15.72
C LEU A 149 2.06 7.59 14.94
N CYS A 150 0.71 7.59 14.89
CA CYS A 150 -0.06 8.60 14.19
C CYS A 150 -0.04 9.93 14.96
N GLU A 151 0.50 10.99 14.35
CA GLU A 151 0.65 12.29 15.01
C GLU A 151 -0.46 13.26 14.68
N SER A 152 -0.81 13.41 13.41
CA SER A 152 -1.84 14.36 12.99
C SER A 152 -2.50 13.96 11.67
N LEU A 153 -3.76 14.30 11.53
CA LEU A 153 -4.53 14.17 10.31
C LEU A 153 -4.69 15.54 9.66
N VAL A 154 -4.53 15.59 8.33
CA VAL A 154 -4.54 16.82 7.56
C VAL A 154 -5.58 16.70 6.45
N LEU A 155 -6.47 17.67 6.40
CA LEU A 155 -7.49 17.83 5.37
C LEU A 155 -7.31 19.16 4.67
N PHE A 156 -7.98 19.36 3.54
CA PHE A 156 -8.09 20.67 2.93
C PHE A 156 -9.49 21.27 3.12
N ASP A 157 -9.54 22.58 3.13
CA ASP A 157 -10.79 23.33 3.20
C ASP A 157 -11.68 23.03 1.99
N GLY A 158 -12.88 22.54 2.25
CA GLY A 158 -13.82 22.08 1.24
C GLY A 158 -13.69 20.63 0.83
N LEU A 159 -12.85 19.81 1.50
CA LEU A 159 -12.86 18.36 1.29
C LEU A 159 -14.26 17.81 1.60
N ARG A 160 -14.80 17.09 0.64
CA ARG A 160 -16.05 16.35 0.81
C ARG A 160 -15.73 14.87 1.00
N GLU A 161 -16.14 14.32 2.12
CA GLU A 161 -15.89 12.92 2.47
C GLU A 161 -17.20 12.22 2.83
N ASP A 162 -17.38 11.03 2.29
CA ASP A 162 -18.58 10.21 2.44
C ASP A 162 -18.30 8.82 3.01
N ASP A 163 -17.04 8.52 3.30
CA ASP A 163 -16.60 7.28 3.95
C ASP A 163 -16.72 7.41 5.47
N ASP A 164 -17.56 6.59 6.08
CA ASP A 164 -17.82 6.63 7.52
C ASP A 164 -16.59 6.31 8.36
N ALA A 165 -15.69 5.44 7.85
CA ALA A 165 -14.45 5.12 8.55
C ALA A 165 -13.47 6.31 8.54
N VAL A 166 -13.41 7.07 7.42
CA VAL A 166 -12.63 8.31 7.37
C VAL A 166 -13.24 9.36 8.27
N ASN A 167 -14.58 9.52 8.28
CA ASN A 167 -15.27 10.47 9.15
C ASN A 167 -15.06 10.15 10.63
N ALA A 168 -15.08 8.87 11.02
CA ALA A 168 -14.76 8.43 12.38
C ALA A 168 -13.30 8.72 12.75
N LEU A 169 -12.37 8.50 11.82
CA LEU A 169 -10.96 8.84 12.02
C LEU A 169 -10.78 10.35 12.21
N VAL A 170 -11.42 11.17 11.37
CA VAL A 170 -11.39 12.64 11.51
C VAL A 170 -11.89 13.10 12.87
N ALA A 171 -13.02 12.56 13.34
CA ALA A 171 -13.56 12.87 14.66
C ALA A 171 -12.57 12.53 15.78
N SER A 172 -11.95 11.35 15.71
CA SER A 172 -10.94 10.92 16.69
C SER A 172 -9.72 11.84 16.75
N PHE A 173 -9.23 12.31 15.59
CA PHE A 173 -8.11 13.27 15.57
C PHE A 173 -8.51 14.66 16.01
N ALA A 174 -9.76 15.07 15.74
CA ALA A 174 -10.33 16.32 16.20
C ALA A 174 -10.41 16.38 17.73
N GLU A 175 -10.96 15.34 18.36
CA GLU A 175 -11.06 15.20 19.82
C GLU A 175 -9.70 15.28 20.52
N ARG A 176 -8.67 14.77 19.87
CA ARG A 176 -7.28 14.83 20.38
C ARG A 176 -6.57 16.18 20.09
N GLY A 177 -7.21 17.12 19.40
CA GLY A 177 -6.59 18.37 18.95
C GLY A 177 -5.48 18.18 17.91
N ARG A 178 -5.54 17.10 17.14
CA ARG A 178 -4.52 16.70 16.14
C ARG A 178 -5.04 16.74 14.70
N LEU A 179 -6.16 17.40 14.46
CA LEU A 179 -6.72 17.63 13.14
C LEU A 179 -6.31 19.01 12.63
N TYR A 180 -5.77 19.06 11.42
CA TYR A 180 -5.47 20.29 10.69
C TYR A 180 -6.30 20.38 9.43
N VAL A 181 -6.85 21.58 9.16
CA VAL A 181 -7.55 21.91 7.92
C VAL A 181 -6.83 23.04 7.23
N LEU A 182 -6.32 22.77 6.02
CA LEU A 182 -5.47 23.68 5.27
C LEU A 182 -6.22 24.35 4.12
N LYS A 183 -5.83 25.56 3.74
CA LYS A 183 -6.19 26.05 2.41
C LYS A 183 -5.75 25.06 1.34
N LYS A 184 -6.58 24.87 0.29
CA LYS A 184 -6.31 23.90 -0.78
C LYS A 184 -4.93 24.08 -1.43
N SER A 185 -4.46 25.33 -1.61
CA SER A 185 -3.12 25.60 -2.13
C SER A 185 -2.00 25.05 -1.26
N LEU A 186 -2.10 25.23 0.06
CA LEU A 186 -1.11 24.69 1.01
C LEU A 186 -1.18 23.17 1.11
N TYR A 187 -2.39 22.61 1.11
CA TYR A 187 -2.58 21.18 1.11
C TYR A 187 -1.91 20.52 -0.12
N ASN A 188 -2.07 21.09 -1.31
CA ASN A 188 -1.47 20.56 -2.53
C ASN A 188 0.07 20.49 -2.48
N GLU A 189 0.72 21.32 -1.66
CA GLU A 189 2.17 21.25 -1.43
C GLU A 189 2.58 20.05 -0.54
N LEU A 190 1.63 19.51 0.24
CA LEU A 190 1.84 18.33 1.09
C LEU A 190 1.43 17.04 0.39
N ASP A 191 0.42 17.09 -0.47
CA ASP A 191 -0.08 15.94 -1.21
C ASP A 191 0.78 15.61 -2.43
N VAL A 192 2.02 15.20 -2.16
CA VAL A 192 3.02 14.85 -3.21
C VAL A 192 2.58 13.68 -4.11
N SER A 193 1.54 12.97 -3.74
CA SER A 193 0.98 11.85 -4.49
C SER A 193 -0.29 12.20 -5.26
N GLY A 194 -0.81 13.43 -5.15
CA GLY A 194 -2.01 13.90 -5.84
C GLY A 194 -3.26 13.10 -5.49
N THR A 195 -3.39 12.65 -4.24
CA THR A 195 -4.48 11.76 -3.81
C THR A 195 -5.80 12.50 -3.62
N GLY A 196 -5.75 13.80 -3.32
CA GLY A 196 -6.93 14.64 -3.07
C GLY A 196 -7.77 14.21 -1.86
N GLY A 197 -7.25 13.33 -1.00
CA GLY A 197 -7.92 12.77 0.17
C GLY A 197 -7.28 13.20 1.49
N PRO A 198 -7.56 12.53 2.60
CA PRO A 198 -6.88 12.78 3.86
C PRO A 198 -5.38 12.48 3.77
N LEU A 199 -4.57 13.26 4.50
CA LEU A 199 -3.14 12.99 4.72
C LEU A 199 -2.93 12.71 6.21
N LEU A 200 -2.10 11.69 6.50
CA LEU A 200 -1.76 11.30 7.85
C LEU A 200 -0.26 11.50 8.07
N VAL A 201 0.12 12.28 9.08
CA VAL A 201 1.51 12.40 9.53
C VAL A 201 1.78 11.29 10.53
N VAL A 202 2.79 10.49 10.24
CA VAL A 202 3.15 9.30 11.02
C VAL A 202 4.62 9.39 11.44
N ARG A 203 4.92 9.10 12.70
CA ARG A 203 6.30 8.82 13.12
C ARG A 203 6.77 7.51 12.50
N VAL A 204 8.01 7.49 12.05
CA VAL A 204 8.59 6.27 11.49
C VAL A 204 9.38 5.53 12.55
N PRO A 205 9.31 4.18 12.59
CA PRO A 205 10.12 3.41 13.51
C PRO A 205 11.60 3.49 13.14
N GLU A 206 12.46 3.41 14.13
CA GLU A 206 13.89 3.21 13.89
C GLU A 206 14.11 1.79 13.34
N LEU A 207 14.94 1.67 12.30
CA LEU A 207 15.29 0.37 11.73
C LEU A 207 16.42 -0.25 12.54
N ALA A 208 16.20 -1.48 13.01
CA ALA A 208 17.26 -2.28 13.61
C ALA A 208 18.33 -2.65 12.56
N GLU A 209 19.58 -2.82 12.99
CA GLU A 209 20.65 -3.29 12.12
C GLU A 209 20.43 -4.76 11.75
N TRP A 210 20.69 -5.10 10.50
CA TRP A 210 20.68 -6.48 10.07
C TRP A 210 21.95 -7.19 10.59
N ASP A 211 21.75 -8.27 11.31
CA ASP A 211 22.83 -9.09 11.91
C ASP A 211 23.48 -10.06 10.91
N GLY A 212 22.99 -10.13 9.67
CA GLY A 212 23.45 -11.08 8.66
C GLY A 212 22.77 -12.45 8.75
N SER A 213 21.83 -12.65 9.67
CA SER A 213 21.09 -13.91 9.72
C SER A 213 20.19 -14.03 8.49
N ALA A 214 20.35 -15.13 7.73
CA ALA A 214 19.36 -15.54 6.75
C ALA A 214 18.31 -16.40 7.46
N ALA A 215 17.06 -15.96 7.45
CA ALA A 215 15.95 -16.82 7.84
C ALA A 215 15.77 -17.95 6.82
N GLU A 216 15.01 -18.97 7.17
CA GLU A 216 14.44 -19.84 6.14
C GLU A 216 13.67 -18.98 5.15
N GLY A 217 13.86 -19.25 3.84
CA GLY A 217 13.28 -18.45 2.80
C GLY A 217 14.16 -17.28 2.30
N CYS A 218 13.54 -16.27 1.74
CA CYS A 218 14.21 -15.14 1.12
C CYS A 218 14.29 -13.93 2.04
N THR A 219 15.48 -13.36 2.21
CA THR A 219 15.70 -12.01 2.73
C THR A 219 16.04 -11.09 1.57
N LEU A 220 15.23 -10.07 1.29
CA LEU A 220 15.45 -9.17 0.17
C LEU A 220 16.39 -8.03 0.56
N LEU A 221 17.50 -7.86 -0.19
CA LEU A 221 18.41 -6.72 -0.07
C LEU A 221 18.05 -5.66 -1.11
N VAL A 222 17.67 -4.47 -0.66
CA VAL A 222 17.20 -3.36 -1.50
C VAL A 222 18.28 -2.28 -1.62
N PRO A 223 18.90 -2.11 -2.80
CA PRO A 223 19.91 -1.06 -3.05
C PRO A 223 19.33 0.20 -3.71
N PHE A 224 18.03 0.24 -4.05
CA PHE A 224 17.46 1.23 -4.95
C PHE A 224 17.46 2.64 -4.41
N GLN A 225 18.02 3.58 -5.17
CA GLN A 225 18.04 5.00 -4.83
C GLN A 225 16.72 5.71 -5.16
N ASP A 226 15.95 5.21 -6.14
CA ASP A 226 14.61 5.73 -6.41
C ASP A 226 13.59 5.18 -5.41
N PRO A 227 12.90 6.07 -4.66
CA PRO A 227 11.89 5.65 -3.69
C PRO A 227 10.72 4.87 -4.30
N ALA A 228 10.38 5.11 -5.57
CA ALA A 228 9.29 4.38 -6.22
C ALA A 228 9.70 2.92 -6.51
N ASN A 229 10.92 2.68 -6.98
CA ASN A 229 11.47 1.33 -7.18
C ASN A 229 11.59 0.59 -5.84
N ALA A 230 12.11 1.25 -4.81
CA ALA A 230 12.19 0.68 -3.46
C ALA A 230 10.80 0.27 -2.94
N GLY A 231 9.80 1.15 -3.08
CA GLY A 231 8.43 0.85 -2.66
C GLY A 231 7.79 -0.29 -3.45
N ALA A 232 7.96 -0.31 -4.77
CA ALA A 232 7.41 -1.34 -5.63
C ALA A 232 7.93 -2.73 -5.27
N VAL A 233 9.25 -2.87 -5.06
CA VAL A 233 9.84 -4.15 -4.70
C VAL A 233 9.46 -4.59 -3.29
N ILE A 234 9.36 -3.68 -2.32
CA ILE A 234 8.88 -3.99 -0.96
C ILE A 234 7.44 -4.52 -1.01
N ARG A 235 6.58 -3.93 -1.85
CA ARG A 235 5.22 -4.42 -2.06
C ARG A 235 5.21 -5.84 -2.62
N THR A 236 6.05 -6.10 -3.62
CA THR A 236 6.18 -7.43 -4.23
C THR A 236 6.72 -8.44 -3.21
N ALA A 237 7.72 -8.07 -2.43
CA ALA A 237 8.27 -8.88 -1.36
C ALA A 237 7.20 -9.31 -0.35
N ALA A 238 6.39 -8.37 0.11
CA ALA A 238 5.27 -8.67 0.99
C ALA A 238 4.24 -9.63 0.35
N ALA A 239 3.94 -9.44 -0.94
CA ALA A 239 2.99 -10.28 -1.67
C ALA A 239 3.48 -11.73 -1.84
N PHE A 240 4.79 -11.95 -1.93
CA PHE A 240 5.39 -13.27 -2.05
C PHE A 240 5.86 -13.87 -0.70
N GLY A 241 5.51 -13.25 0.42
CA GLY A 241 5.80 -13.79 1.75
C GLY A 241 7.25 -13.62 2.20
N VAL A 242 7.97 -12.63 1.64
CA VAL A 242 9.26 -12.21 2.18
C VAL A 242 9.04 -11.48 3.48
N GLU A 243 9.53 -12.02 4.56
CA GLU A 243 9.33 -11.46 5.90
C GLU A 243 10.32 -10.34 6.23
N ARG A 244 11.54 -10.40 5.66
CA ARG A 244 12.64 -9.47 5.96
C ARG A 244 13.10 -8.76 4.71
N VAL A 245 13.14 -7.44 4.79
CA VAL A 245 13.69 -6.56 3.76
C VAL A 245 14.81 -5.74 4.38
N VAL A 246 16.00 -5.88 3.84
CA VAL A 246 17.20 -5.16 4.27
C VAL A 246 17.42 -3.98 3.33
N VAL A 247 17.31 -2.79 3.87
CA VAL A 247 17.53 -1.54 3.15
C VAL A 247 19.01 -1.22 3.22
N LEU A 248 19.72 -1.32 2.09
CA LEU A 248 21.15 -1.02 2.04
C LEU A 248 21.40 0.48 2.22
N ARG A 249 22.63 0.85 2.59
CA ARG A 249 22.98 2.25 2.96
C ARG A 249 22.74 3.24 1.82
N GLU A 250 22.90 2.81 0.58
CA GLU A 250 22.68 3.61 -0.64
C GLU A 250 21.21 3.79 -0.98
N ALA A 251 20.35 2.92 -0.47
CA ALA A 251 18.94 2.92 -0.83
C ALA A 251 18.20 4.16 -0.33
N ALA A 252 17.14 4.48 -1.05
CA ALA A 252 16.17 5.46 -0.60
C ALA A 252 15.58 5.05 0.77
N ASN A 253 15.27 6.04 1.58
CA ASN A 253 14.59 5.77 2.85
C ASN A 253 13.23 5.10 2.58
N PRO A 254 12.92 3.92 3.15
CA PRO A 254 11.67 3.21 2.91
C PRO A 254 10.44 3.98 3.36
N PHE A 255 10.60 4.94 4.28
CA PHE A 255 9.54 5.83 4.74
C PHE A 255 9.47 7.15 3.97
N HIS A 256 10.22 7.30 2.86
CA HIS A 256 9.99 8.40 1.94
C HIS A 256 8.55 8.35 1.43
N PRO A 257 7.77 9.47 1.38
CA PRO A 257 6.35 9.45 1.00
C PRO A 257 6.07 8.74 -0.34
N ARG A 258 6.96 8.90 -1.33
CA ARG A 258 6.86 8.18 -2.62
C ARG A 258 7.06 6.68 -2.47
N CYS A 259 7.95 6.24 -1.57
CA CYS A 259 8.16 4.81 -1.28
C CYS A 259 6.94 4.23 -0.55
N VAL A 260 6.44 4.90 0.47
CA VAL A 260 5.20 4.52 1.17
C VAL A 260 4.04 4.36 0.19
N ARG A 261 3.89 5.31 -0.73
CA ARG A 261 2.85 5.27 -1.76
C ARG A 261 3.03 4.09 -2.72
N ALA A 262 4.23 3.91 -3.26
CA ALA A 262 4.54 2.85 -4.22
C ALA A 262 4.40 1.45 -3.59
N SER A 263 4.76 1.32 -2.31
CA SER A 263 4.58 0.07 -1.57
C SER A 263 3.12 -0.25 -1.23
N GLY A 264 2.18 0.69 -1.41
CA GLY A 264 0.81 0.54 -0.94
C GLY A 264 0.73 0.31 0.56
N GLY A 265 1.68 0.85 1.35
CA GLY A 265 1.76 0.69 2.79
C GLY A 265 2.47 -0.59 3.26
N ALA A 266 2.94 -1.45 2.36
CA ALA A 266 3.66 -2.68 2.73
C ALA A 266 4.89 -2.40 3.60
N VAL A 267 5.52 -1.22 3.48
CA VAL A 267 6.62 -0.78 4.35
C VAL A 267 6.28 -0.80 5.84
N PHE A 268 5.02 -0.76 6.21
CA PHE A 268 4.56 -0.84 7.59
C PHE A 268 4.16 -2.27 8.02
N GLY A 269 4.26 -3.24 7.12
CA GLY A 269 3.84 -4.61 7.37
C GLY A 269 4.94 -5.65 7.27
N VAL A 270 6.08 -5.31 6.67
CA VAL A 270 7.26 -6.17 6.58
C VAL A 270 8.31 -5.77 7.62
N THR A 271 9.14 -6.71 8.03
CA THR A 271 10.29 -6.41 8.88
C THR A 271 11.36 -5.69 8.06
N LEU A 272 11.50 -4.38 8.27
CA LEU A 272 12.54 -3.58 7.65
C LEU A 272 13.79 -3.52 8.54
N LEU A 273 14.95 -3.80 7.95
CA LEU A 273 16.24 -3.76 8.64
C LEU A 273 17.21 -2.84 7.89
N ARG A 274 18.15 -2.26 8.60
CA ARG A 274 19.25 -1.47 8.01
C ARG A 274 20.39 -2.40 7.67
N GLY A 275 20.85 -2.33 6.42
CA GLY A 275 21.98 -3.11 5.92
C GLY A 275 23.28 -2.33 5.78
N PRO A 276 24.37 -3.04 5.44
CA PRO A 276 25.64 -2.44 5.06
C PRO A 276 25.52 -1.68 3.74
N SER A 277 26.59 -1.02 3.31
CA SER A 277 26.71 -0.56 1.94
C SER A 277 27.00 -1.73 0.99
N ILE A 278 26.73 -1.54 -0.31
CA ILE A 278 27.07 -2.52 -1.35
C ILE A 278 28.58 -2.82 -1.32
N GLY A 279 29.42 -1.80 -1.11
CA GLY A 279 30.87 -1.97 -1.03
C GLY A 279 31.33 -2.79 0.19
N GLU A 280 30.56 -2.78 1.28
CA GLU A 280 30.84 -3.55 2.48
C GLU A 280 30.19 -4.94 2.45
N LEU A 281 29.22 -5.17 1.57
CA LEU A 281 28.36 -6.36 1.58
C LEU A 281 29.16 -7.67 1.38
N SER A 282 30.20 -7.69 0.56
CA SER A 282 31.06 -8.87 0.36
C SER A 282 31.74 -9.28 1.67
N ARG A 283 32.41 -8.32 2.32
CA ARG A 283 33.07 -8.56 3.60
C ARG A 283 32.08 -8.96 4.69
N PHE A 284 30.93 -8.30 4.71
CA PHE A 284 29.86 -8.61 5.68
C PHE A 284 29.33 -10.03 5.47
N ARG A 285 29.15 -10.47 4.20
CA ARG A 285 28.77 -11.84 3.85
C ARG A 285 29.80 -12.86 4.34
N GLU A 286 31.08 -12.61 4.11
CA GLU A 286 32.16 -13.51 4.58
C GLU A 286 32.18 -13.67 6.10
N GLN A 287 31.97 -12.56 6.82
CA GLN A 287 31.92 -12.54 8.30
C GLN A 287 30.69 -13.26 8.88
N LYS A 288 29.55 -13.19 8.20
CA LYS A 288 28.27 -13.70 8.68
C LYS A 288 27.88 -15.06 8.11
N GLY A 289 28.45 -15.46 6.98
CA GLY A 289 28.28 -16.78 6.38
C GLY A 289 26.92 -17.03 5.71
N PHE A 290 26.19 -16.01 5.29
CA PHE A 290 24.91 -16.21 4.62
C PHE A 290 25.03 -16.46 3.11
N GLU A 291 24.09 -17.22 2.56
CA GLU A 291 23.98 -17.45 1.13
C GLU A 291 23.45 -16.20 0.42
N LEU A 292 24.12 -15.78 -0.66
CA LEU A 292 23.74 -14.62 -1.44
C LEU A 292 23.42 -15.05 -2.89
N VAL A 293 22.25 -14.73 -3.35
CA VAL A 293 21.84 -14.81 -4.77
C VAL A 293 21.71 -13.38 -5.28
N ALA A 294 22.42 -13.05 -6.36
CA ALA A 294 22.38 -11.70 -6.91
C ALA A 294 21.75 -11.70 -8.32
N LEU A 295 21.08 -10.63 -8.69
CA LEU A 295 20.55 -10.44 -10.05
C LEU A 295 21.61 -9.75 -10.91
N ASP A 296 22.13 -10.48 -11.91
CA ASP A 296 23.11 -9.95 -12.87
C ASP A 296 22.89 -10.58 -14.26
N ARG A 297 23.12 -9.81 -15.32
CA ARG A 297 22.97 -10.29 -16.71
C ARG A 297 23.90 -11.47 -17.06
N ALA A 298 25.06 -11.53 -16.45
CA ALA A 298 26.06 -12.57 -16.65
C ALA A 298 25.82 -13.82 -15.78
N GLY A 299 24.72 -13.82 -14.99
CA GLY A 299 24.34 -14.95 -14.14
C GLY A 299 23.78 -16.13 -14.95
N GLU A 300 23.62 -17.28 -14.27
CA GLU A 300 22.88 -18.40 -14.84
C GLU A 300 21.39 -18.10 -15.02
N PRO A 301 20.69 -18.68 -16.01
CA PRO A 301 19.27 -18.43 -16.21
C PRO A 301 18.47 -18.78 -14.96
N ILE A 302 17.57 -17.87 -14.55
CA ILE A 302 16.71 -18.06 -13.37
C ILE A 302 15.71 -19.21 -13.56
N ALA A 303 15.38 -19.54 -14.81
CA ALA A 303 14.51 -20.68 -15.13
C ALA A 303 15.21 -22.00 -14.73
N GLY A 304 14.65 -22.69 -13.76
CA GLY A 304 15.23 -23.93 -13.21
C GLY A 304 16.31 -23.72 -12.15
N PHE A 305 16.65 -22.49 -11.79
CA PHE A 305 17.56 -22.21 -10.68
C PHE A 305 17.01 -22.76 -9.36
N ARG A 306 17.85 -23.46 -8.61
CA ARG A 306 17.49 -23.99 -7.29
C ARG A 306 17.91 -23.01 -6.21
N PHE A 307 16.94 -22.30 -5.67
CA PHE A 307 17.17 -21.38 -4.57
C PHE A 307 17.59 -22.13 -3.31
N PRO A 308 18.57 -21.62 -2.53
CA PRO A 308 18.89 -22.16 -1.21
C PRO A 308 17.68 -22.07 -0.27
N LYS A 309 17.62 -22.94 0.76
CA LYS A 309 16.54 -22.92 1.76
C LYS A 309 16.43 -21.59 2.51
N GLY A 310 17.59 -20.95 2.76
CA GLY A 310 17.66 -19.62 3.36
C GLY A 310 18.74 -18.81 2.62
N PHE A 311 18.37 -17.66 2.06
CA PHE A 311 19.29 -16.82 1.29
C PHE A 311 18.90 -15.35 1.33
N ALA A 312 19.88 -14.50 1.03
CA ALA A 312 19.66 -13.11 0.74
C ALA A 312 19.60 -12.90 -0.79
N LEU A 313 18.52 -12.30 -1.28
CA LEU A 313 18.38 -11.90 -2.68
C LEU A 313 18.81 -10.45 -2.85
N LEU A 314 19.94 -10.22 -3.52
CA LEU A 314 20.37 -8.88 -3.88
C LEU A 314 19.70 -8.48 -5.21
N ALA A 315 18.79 -7.54 -5.12
CA ALA A 315 18.22 -6.91 -6.31
C ALA A 315 19.32 -6.20 -7.11
N GLY A 316 19.21 -6.23 -8.44
CA GLY A 316 20.20 -5.60 -9.32
C GLY A 316 20.42 -4.12 -8.98
N VAL A 317 21.64 -3.66 -9.13
CA VAL A 317 22.05 -2.28 -8.86
C VAL A 317 21.87 -1.44 -10.10
N GLU A 318 21.28 -0.26 -9.98
CA GLU A 318 21.18 0.71 -11.06
C GLU A 318 22.57 1.37 -11.31
N GLY A 319 22.98 1.50 -12.56
CA GLY A 319 24.22 2.16 -12.97
C GLY A 319 25.41 1.22 -13.14
N PRO A 320 26.45 1.26 -12.29
CA PRO A 320 27.74 0.57 -12.58
C PRO A 320 27.68 -0.95 -12.50
N GLY A 321 26.54 -1.54 -12.14
CA GLY A 321 26.40 -2.97 -11.93
C GLY A 321 26.95 -3.45 -10.59
N LEU A 322 26.92 -4.78 -10.38
CA LEU A 322 27.38 -5.40 -9.15
C LEU A 322 28.91 -5.53 -9.12
N PRO A 323 29.56 -5.32 -7.96
CA PRO A 323 30.95 -5.73 -7.76
C PRO A 323 31.17 -7.22 -8.04
N ASP A 324 32.31 -7.60 -8.66
CA ASP A 324 32.60 -8.99 -9.02
C ASP A 324 32.49 -9.96 -7.86
N ALA A 325 32.92 -9.57 -6.68
CA ALA A 325 32.84 -10.37 -5.46
C ALA A 325 31.41 -10.77 -5.05
N LEU A 326 30.37 -10.05 -5.54
CA LEU A 326 28.97 -10.35 -5.28
C LEU A 326 28.29 -11.18 -6.38
N ARG A 327 29.02 -11.49 -7.49
CA ARG A 327 28.47 -12.23 -8.64
C ARG A 327 28.60 -13.75 -8.55
N ALA A 328 29.21 -14.29 -7.50
CA ALA A 328 29.55 -15.72 -7.40
C ALA A 328 28.36 -16.68 -7.59
N LYS A 329 27.15 -16.26 -7.19
CA LYS A 329 25.88 -16.95 -7.44
C LYS A 329 24.88 -15.96 -8.06
N ALA A 330 25.23 -15.44 -9.24
CA ALA A 330 24.33 -14.54 -9.94
C ALA A 330 23.32 -15.34 -10.77
N VAL A 331 22.09 -14.83 -10.82
CA VAL A 331 21.04 -15.34 -11.72
C VAL A 331 20.62 -14.25 -12.69
N SER A 332 20.32 -14.65 -13.91
CA SER A 332 19.90 -13.77 -14.99
C SER A 332 18.46 -14.05 -15.42
N ILE A 333 17.79 -13.00 -15.84
CA ILE A 333 16.47 -13.10 -16.48
C ILE A 333 16.73 -13.05 -17.99
N PRO A 334 16.40 -14.12 -18.73
CA PRO A 334 16.54 -14.12 -20.20
C PRO A 334 15.70 -12.99 -20.82
N MET A 335 16.29 -12.27 -21.75
CA MET A 335 15.65 -11.16 -22.47
C MET A 335 15.87 -11.31 -23.96
N GLU A 336 14.91 -10.88 -24.76
CA GLU A 336 15.04 -10.79 -26.21
C GLU A 336 16.07 -9.72 -26.61
N GLY A 337 16.73 -9.93 -27.77
CA GLY A 337 17.73 -9.02 -28.27
C GLY A 337 17.20 -7.60 -28.49
N GLY A 338 18.03 -6.60 -28.16
CA GLY A 338 17.72 -5.18 -28.32
C GLY A 338 17.29 -4.45 -27.05
N VAL A 339 17.01 -5.17 -25.95
CA VAL A 339 16.76 -4.57 -24.64
C VAL A 339 17.98 -4.76 -23.74
N GLU A 340 18.56 -3.66 -23.25
CA GLU A 340 19.77 -3.73 -22.44
C GLU A 340 19.53 -4.21 -21.01
N SER A 341 18.42 -3.82 -20.40
CA SER A 341 18.08 -4.20 -19.02
C SER A 341 16.59 -4.01 -18.73
N LEU A 342 16.08 -4.72 -17.73
CA LEU A 342 14.80 -4.47 -17.10
C LEU A 342 14.95 -3.40 -16.01
N ASN A 343 13.85 -2.72 -15.70
CA ASN A 343 13.78 -1.94 -14.45
C ASN A 343 14.15 -2.85 -13.27
N ALA A 344 14.98 -2.34 -12.36
CA ALA A 344 15.55 -3.15 -11.29
C ALA A 344 14.48 -3.72 -10.33
N ALA A 345 13.40 -2.97 -10.02
CA ALA A 345 12.29 -3.47 -9.21
C ALA A 345 11.49 -4.56 -9.94
N VAL A 346 11.35 -4.45 -11.28
CA VAL A 346 10.71 -5.48 -12.11
C VAL A 346 11.55 -6.75 -12.12
N ALA A 347 12.86 -6.64 -12.32
CA ALA A 347 13.77 -7.79 -12.28
C ALA A 347 13.71 -8.52 -10.92
N ALA A 348 13.78 -7.77 -9.83
CA ALA A 348 13.64 -8.33 -8.48
C ALA A 348 12.26 -9.00 -8.26
N SER A 349 11.19 -8.42 -8.82
CA SER A 349 9.84 -9.00 -8.74
C SER A 349 9.73 -10.34 -9.47
N ILE A 350 10.36 -10.47 -10.63
CA ILE A 350 10.44 -11.73 -11.39
C ILE A 350 11.23 -12.79 -10.59
N ALA A 351 12.33 -12.41 -9.96
CA ALA A 351 13.13 -13.32 -9.14
C ALA A 351 12.37 -13.81 -7.90
N LEU A 352 11.64 -12.93 -7.23
CA LEU A 352 10.79 -13.31 -6.11
C LEU A 352 9.66 -14.26 -6.52
N TYR A 353 9.06 -14.02 -7.68
CA TYR A 353 8.06 -14.94 -8.24
C TYR A 353 8.67 -16.31 -8.57
N ALA A 354 9.84 -16.35 -9.21
CA ALA A 354 10.51 -17.61 -9.55
C ALA A 354 10.87 -18.41 -8.30
N TRP A 355 11.40 -17.76 -7.26
CA TRP A 355 11.65 -18.37 -5.97
C TRP A 355 10.38 -18.98 -5.37
N ARG A 356 9.32 -18.18 -5.24
CA ARG A 356 8.08 -18.64 -4.60
C ARG A 356 7.41 -19.78 -5.37
N SER A 357 7.45 -19.73 -6.71
CA SER A 357 6.92 -20.79 -7.56
C SER A 357 7.70 -22.09 -7.43
N SER A 358 9.04 -22.02 -7.26
CA SER A 358 9.87 -23.22 -7.07
C SER A 358 9.61 -23.92 -5.72
N GLU A 359 9.30 -23.17 -4.65
CA GLU A 359 8.92 -23.75 -3.36
C GLU A 359 7.59 -24.50 -3.45
N GLN A 360 6.58 -23.92 -4.14
CA GLN A 360 5.27 -24.55 -4.30
C GLN A 360 5.30 -25.82 -5.16
N ALA A 361 6.26 -25.97 -6.06
CA ALA A 361 6.44 -27.16 -6.87
C ALA A 361 7.18 -28.30 -6.14
N SER A 362 7.84 -27.97 -5.02
CA SER A 362 8.66 -28.92 -4.25
C SER A 362 7.98 -29.45 -2.98
N GLY A 363 6.83 -28.90 -2.60
CA GLY A 363 5.97 -29.34 -1.47
C GLY A 363 4.69 -29.95 -1.95
#